data_388dac481d80593887444bc45e03601d
#
_entry.id   388dac481d80593887444bc45e03601d
#
_cell.length_a   1.000
_cell.length_b   1.000
_cell.length_c   1.000
_cell.angle_alpha   90.00
_cell.angle_beta   90.00
_cell.angle_gamma   90.00
#
_symmetry.space_group_name_H-M   'P 1'
#
loop_
_entity.id
_entity.type
_entity.pdbx_description
1 polymer ?
#
loop_
_entity_poly.entity_id
_entity_poly.type
_entity_poly.pdbx_seq_one_letter_code
_entity_poly.pdbx_strand_id
1 'polypeptide(L)'
;MTRTDPQNFTTLLDSIAKRRSAGDGASSAESSTHDPAVRAADIPQAVEDALHPAETGLLDQLGHTEDTADSGVQRFLAGDISDGEFDDLLDQLMESNRTQFEQLQDSTKDKLISLGSQRPDWREMILSAFQAASDLLIEVLNREVGFLESLAENPTQQAGQVDEFFSGLARYLQDEWGRTVG
;
A
#
# COMPACT_ATOMS: atom_id res chain seq x y z
N MET A 1 -0.25 21.97 24.68
CA MET A 1 -0.83 20.80 24.01
C MET A 1 -2.00 21.28 23.17
N THR A 2 -1.79 21.53 21.90
CA THR A 2 -2.82 21.96 20.94
C THR A 2 -3.65 20.73 20.57
N ARG A 3 -4.87 20.69 21.06
CA ARG A 3 -5.82 19.60 20.82
C ARG A 3 -6.25 19.71 19.36
N THR A 4 -5.89 18.74 18.51
CA THR A 4 -6.29 18.71 17.08
C THR A 4 -7.83 18.73 17.00
N ASP A 5 -8.37 19.76 16.33
CA ASP A 5 -9.81 19.95 16.11
C ASP A 5 -10.39 18.75 15.33
N PRO A 6 -11.60 18.25 15.67
CA PRO A 6 -12.23 17.13 14.98
C PRO A 6 -12.34 17.29 13.47
N GLN A 7 -12.64 18.50 12.97
CA GLN A 7 -12.76 18.78 11.54
C GLN A 7 -11.39 18.75 10.86
N ASN A 8 -10.36 19.26 11.53
CA ASN A 8 -8.99 19.24 11.01
C ASN A 8 -8.43 17.81 11.00
N PHE A 9 -8.75 17.00 12.00
CA PHE A 9 -8.35 15.57 12.07
C PHE A 9 -8.86 14.78 10.87
N THR A 10 -10.17 14.86 10.56
CA THR A 10 -10.77 14.17 9.41
C THR A 10 -10.17 14.64 8.09
N THR A 11 -10.01 15.97 7.93
CA THR A 11 -9.41 16.56 6.72
C THR A 11 -7.96 16.10 6.51
N LEU A 12 -7.18 15.96 7.59
CA LEU A 12 -5.81 15.46 7.51
C LEU A 12 -5.76 13.99 7.10
N LEU A 13 -6.62 13.13 7.68
CA LEU A 13 -6.72 11.74 7.25
C LEU A 13 -7.14 11.61 5.78
N ASP A 14 -8.11 12.43 5.33
CA ASP A 14 -8.51 12.49 3.92
C ASP A 14 -7.34 12.93 3.03
N SER A 15 -6.53 13.88 3.47
CA SER A 15 -5.37 14.34 2.69
C SER A 15 -4.28 13.28 2.60
N ILE A 16 -4.06 12.50 3.66
CA ILE A 16 -3.13 11.37 3.66
C ILE A 16 -3.62 10.30 2.68
N ALA A 17 -4.89 9.92 2.73
CA ALA A 17 -5.47 8.93 1.84
C ALA A 17 -5.45 9.36 0.36
N LYS A 18 -5.65 10.66 0.08
CA LYS A 18 -5.75 11.21 -1.29
C LYS A 18 -4.42 11.55 -1.96
N ARG A 19 -3.29 11.59 -1.25
CA ARG A 19 -1.98 11.95 -1.83
C ARG A 19 -1.54 11.07 -3.02
N ARG A 20 -2.38 10.13 -3.42
CA ARG A 20 -2.08 9.09 -4.36
C ARG A 20 -2.93 8.92 -5.55
N SER A 21 -4.12 9.45 -5.56
CA SER A 21 -4.92 9.49 -6.78
C SER A 21 -4.30 10.42 -7.85
N ALA A 22 -3.29 11.21 -7.46
CA ALA A 22 -2.48 12.02 -8.35
C ALA A 22 -1.11 11.31 -8.54
N GLY A 23 -1.09 10.26 -9.36
CA GLY A 23 0.13 9.74 -9.96
C GLY A 23 0.70 10.79 -10.89
N ASP A 24 1.44 11.74 -10.34
CA ASP A 24 2.22 12.69 -11.13
C ASP A 24 3.62 12.77 -10.53
N GLY A 25 4.59 12.37 -11.37
CA GLY A 25 5.99 12.47 -11.04
C GLY A 25 6.39 13.94 -10.86
N ALA A 26 6.42 14.37 -9.63
CA ALA A 26 7.12 15.58 -9.24
C ALA A 26 7.78 15.35 -7.88
N SER A 27 9.07 15.05 -7.96
CA SER A 27 10.02 15.30 -6.89
C SER A 27 9.79 16.72 -6.35
N SER A 28 9.17 16.82 -5.20
CA SER A 28 9.30 17.97 -4.33
C SER A 28 9.59 17.45 -2.94
N ALA A 29 10.90 17.34 -2.69
CA ALA A 29 11.44 17.22 -1.35
C ALA A 29 11.12 18.52 -0.61
N GLU A 30 9.93 18.63 -0.05
CA GLU A 30 9.70 19.49 1.10
C GLU A 30 9.84 18.61 2.33
N SER A 31 11.03 18.68 2.90
CA SER A 31 11.33 18.18 4.23
C SER A 31 10.34 18.78 5.22
N SER A 32 9.19 18.14 5.41
CA SER A 32 8.53 18.18 6.68
C SER A 32 9.43 17.40 7.62
N THR A 33 10.15 18.11 8.45
CA THR A 33 10.81 17.56 9.64
C THR A 33 9.71 16.99 10.54
N HIS A 34 9.21 15.82 10.18
CA HIS A 34 8.40 15.02 11.07
C HIS A 34 9.38 14.28 11.97
N ASP A 35 9.34 14.63 13.24
CA ASP A 35 10.14 13.98 14.29
C ASP A 35 9.76 12.47 14.28
N PRO A 36 10.70 11.54 14.01
CA PRO A 36 10.40 10.10 13.95
C PRO A 36 10.21 9.48 15.35
N ALA A 37 9.66 10.24 16.29
CA ALA A 37 9.65 9.91 17.70
C ALA A 37 8.39 9.21 18.21
N VAL A 38 7.42 8.86 17.37
CA VAL A 38 6.41 7.87 17.77
C VAL A 38 6.99 6.50 17.44
N ARG A 39 7.60 5.87 18.44
CA ARG A 39 8.07 4.49 18.31
C ARG A 39 6.85 3.58 18.26
N ALA A 40 6.91 2.54 17.42
CA ALA A 40 5.91 1.47 17.37
C ALA A 40 5.45 0.98 18.75
N ALA A 41 6.35 0.94 19.74
CA ALA A 41 6.06 0.56 21.12
C ALA A 41 5.07 1.45 21.90
N ASP A 42 4.68 2.60 21.35
CA ASP A 42 3.78 3.57 22.01
C ASP A 42 2.39 3.64 21.35
N ILE A 43 2.15 2.85 20.28
CA ILE A 43 0.85 2.83 19.58
C ILE A 43 -0.13 1.94 20.36
N PRO A 44 -1.33 2.44 20.74
CA PRO A 44 -2.32 1.62 21.39
C PRO A 44 -2.81 0.48 20.50
N GLN A 45 -3.00 -0.70 21.08
CA GLN A 45 -3.47 -1.91 20.39
C GLN A 45 -4.69 -1.64 19.49
N ALA A 46 -5.63 -0.77 19.92
CA ALA A 46 -6.81 -0.43 19.14
C ALA A 46 -6.49 0.32 17.83
N VAL A 47 -5.36 1.04 17.77
CA VAL A 47 -4.89 1.71 16.54
C VAL A 47 -4.21 0.69 15.64
N GLU A 48 -3.39 -0.20 16.19
CA GLU A 48 -2.80 -1.34 15.46
C GLU A 48 -3.90 -2.23 14.85
N ASP A 49 -4.91 -2.60 15.65
CA ASP A 49 -6.06 -3.41 15.20
C ASP A 49 -6.85 -2.72 14.08
N ALA A 50 -6.89 -1.39 14.06
CA ALA A 50 -7.54 -0.62 13.00
C ALA A 50 -6.71 -0.57 11.70
N LEU A 51 -5.38 -0.62 11.81
CA LEU A 51 -4.43 -0.59 10.69
C LEU A 51 -4.16 -1.99 10.10
N HIS A 52 -4.16 -3.04 10.93
CA HIS A 52 -3.83 -4.42 10.53
C HIS A 52 -4.59 -4.95 9.30
N PRO A 53 -5.89 -4.65 9.09
CA PRO A 53 -6.59 -5.07 7.88
C PRO A 53 -6.01 -4.49 6.58
N ALA A 54 -5.31 -3.36 6.63
CA ALA A 54 -4.64 -2.80 5.45
C ALA A 54 -3.39 -3.61 5.08
N GLU A 55 -2.59 -4.01 6.08
CA GLU A 55 -1.46 -4.93 5.89
C GLU A 55 -1.92 -6.27 5.31
N THR A 56 -2.88 -6.92 5.97
CA THR A 56 -3.38 -8.23 5.55
C THR A 56 -3.99 -8.18 4.16
N GLY A 57 -4.79 -7.14 3.87
CA GLY A 57 -5.41 -6.97 2.57
C GLY A 57 -4.39 -6.75 1.45
N LEU A 58 -3.29 -6.04 1.71
CA LEU A 58 -2.23 -5.89 0.72
C LEU A 58 -1.42 -7.18 0.54
N LEU A 59 -1.18 -7.96 1.61
CA LEU A 59 -0.54 -9.28 1.49
C LEU A 59 -1.39 -10.25 0.64
N ASP A 60 -2.70 -10.27 0.85
CA ASP A 60 -3.63 -11.08 0.06
C ASP A 60 -3.64 -10.63 -1.41
N GLN A 61 -3.59 -9.31 -1.65
CA GLN A 61 -3.49 -8.75 -3.00
C GLN A 61 -2.19 -9.17 -3.68
N LEU A 62 -1.03 -9.07 -3.01
CA LEU A 62 0.26 -9.49 -3.57
C LEU A 62 0.25 -10.97 -3.97
N GLY A 63 -0.31 -11.86 -3.14
CA GLY A 63 -0.44 -13.28 -3.47
C GLY A 63 -1.34 -13.52 -4.69
N HIS A 64 -2.47 -12.81 -4.80
CA HIS A 64 -3.33 -12.90 -5.96
C HIS A 64 -2.66 -12.37 -7.25
N THR A 65 -1.89 -11.29 -7.13
CA THR A 65 -1.14 -10.72 -8.25
C THR A 65 -0.06 -11.68 -8.72
N GLU A 66 0.68 -12.31 -7.80
CA GLU A 66 1.69 -13.34 -8.08
C GLU A 66 1.09 -14.48 -8.89
N ASP A 67 0.01 -15.10 -8.38
CA ASP A 67 -0.66 -16.22 -9.05
C ASP A 67 -1.14 -15.86 -10.45
N THR A 68 -1.70 -14.66 -10.61
CA THR A 68 -2.24 -14.17 -11.89
C THR A 68 -1.12 -13.87 -12.88
N ALA A 69 -0.06 -13.20 -12.43
CA ALA A 69 1.09 -12.87 -13.26
C ALA A 69 1.84 -14.13 -13.71
N ASP A 70 2.09 -15.10 -12.80
CA ASP A 70 2.74 -16.36 -13.12
C ASP A 70 1.92 -17.16 -14.14
N SER A 71 0.61 -17.31 -13.93
CA SER A 71 -0.30 -17.96 -14.88
C SER A 71 -0.31 -17.24 -16.25
N GLY A 72 -0.29 -15.92 -16.27
CA GLY A 72 -0.22 -15.11 -17.48
C GLY A 72 1.07 -15.38 -18.26
N VAL A 73 2.21 -15.36 -17.58
CA VAL A 73 3.53 -15.65 -18.15
C VAL A 73 3.58 -17.06 -18.73
N GLN A 74 3.10 -18.06 -18.01
CA GLN A 74 3.10 -19.45 -18.50
C GLN A 74 2.28 -19.59 -19.78
N ARG A 75 1.10 -18.97 -19.85
CA ARG A 75 0.24 -18.97 -21.05
C ARG A 75 0.89 -18.24 -22.23
N PHE A 76 1.56 -17.13 -21.95
CA PHE A 76 2.30 -16.37 -22.95
C PHE A 76 3.45 -17.20 -23.54
N LEU A 77 4.29 -17.83 -22.69
CA LEU A 77 5.41 -18.66 -23.12
C LEU A 77 4.96 -19.94 -23.86
N ALA A 78 3.78 -20.47 -23.53
CA ALA A 78 3.17 -21.58 -24.25
C ALA A 78 2.60 -21.16 -25.61
N GLY A 79 2.46 -19.86 -25.88
CA GLY A 79 1.82 -19.33 -27.10
C GLY A 79 0.31 -19.39 -27.08
N ASP A 80 -0.30 -19.55 -25.88
CA ASP A 80 -1.74 -19.62 -25.67
C ASP A 80 -2.41 -18.25 -25.72
N ILE A 81 -1.63 -17.18 -25.47
CA ILE A 81 -2.05 -15.77 -25.56
C ILE A 81 -1.00 -14.98 -26.35
N SER A 82 -1.46 -13.95 -27.04
CA SER A 82 -0.61 -13.01 -27.79
C SER A 82 0.02 -11.95 -26.88
N ASP A 83 1.02 -11.21 -27.39
CA ASP A 83 1.65 -10.08 -26.68
C ASP A 83 0.59 -9.07 -26.19
N GLY A 84 -0.37 -8.68 -27.07
CA GLY A 84 -1.42 -7.73 -26.70
C GLY A 84 -2.40 -8.26 -25.64
N GLU A 85 -2.71 -9.57 -25.62
CA GLU A 85 -3.54 -10.17 -24.59
C GLU A 85 -2.80 -10.29 -23.26
N PHE A 86 -1.49 -10.43 -23.29
CA PHE A 86 -0.66 -10.43 -22.10
C PHE A 86 -0.55 -9.03 -21.50
N ASP A 87 -0.31 -8.00 -22.32
CA ASP A 87 -0.30 -6.60 -21.90
C ASP A 87 -1.65 -6.19 -21.27
N ASP A 88 -2.77 -6.53 -21.95
CA ASP A 88 -4.12 -6.27 -21.43
C ASP A 88 -4.37 -6.95 -20.06
N LEU A 89 -3.84 -8.15 -19.86
CA LEU A 89 -3.93 -8.87 -18.58
C LEU A 89 -3.19 -8.12 -17.47
N LEU A 90 -1.96 -7.67 -17.73
CA LEU A 90 -1.17 -6.93 -16.74
C LEU A 90 -1.77 -5.55 -16.44
N ASP A 91 -2.28 -4.84 -17.45
CA ASP A 91 -2.97 -3.56 -17.28
C ASP A 91 -4.22 -3.71 -16.40
N GLN A 92 -5.03 -4.74 -16.66
CA GLN A 92 -6.21 -5.03 -15.82
C GLN A 92 -5.82 -5.38 -14.38
N LEU A 93 -4.72 -6.11 -14.21
CA LEU A 93 -4.21 -6.47 -12.89
C LEU A 93 -3.76 -5.23 -12.11
N MET A 94 -2.99 -4.33 -12.74
CA MET A 94 -2.55 -3.06 -12.14
C MET A 94 -3.73 -2.17 -11.74
N GLU A 95 -4.76 -2.05 -12.60
CA GLU A 95 -5.94 -1.25 -12.29
C GLU A 95 -6.79 -1.87 -11.16
N SER A 96 -6.92 -3.21 -11.14
CA SER A 96 -7.57 -3.93 -10.05
C SER A 96 -6.86 -3.68 -8.72
N ASN A 97 -5.53 -3.78 -8.71
CA ASN A 97 -4.71 -3.59 -7.53
C ASN A 97 -4.81 -2.15 -6.99
N ARG A 98 -4.82 -1.16 -7.88
CA ARG A 98 -5.04 0.25 -7.52
C ARG A 98 -6.41 0.43 -6.85
N THR A 99 -7.46 -0.12 -7.44
CA THR A 99 -8.83 -0.03 -6.91
C THR A 99 -8.95 -0.69 -5.53
N GLN A 100 -8.36 -1.87 -5.36
CA GLN A 100 -8.35 -2.56 -4.07
C GLN A 100 -7.57 -1.78 -3.01
N PHE A 101 -6.43 -1.22 -3.39
CA PHE A 101 -5.64 -0.38 -2.52
C PHE A 101 -6.41 0.85 -2.02
N GLU A 102 -7.12 1.56 -2.91
CA GLU A 102 -7.97 2.69 -2.54
C GLU A 102 -9.06 2.29 -1.54
N GLN A 103 -9.70 1.14 -1.75
CA GLN A 103 -10.72 0.61 -0.83
C GLN A 103 -10.13 0.26 0.55
N LEU A 104 -8.93 -0.32 0.61
CA LEU A 104 -8.22 -0.59 1.85
C LEU A 104 -7.90 0.69 2.62
N GLN A 105 -7.40 1.71 1.93
CA GLN A 105 -7.10 3.03 2.51
C GLN A 105 -8.36 3.69 3.08
N ASP A 106 -9.45 3.72 2.31
CA ASP A 106 -10.72 4.33 2.74
C ASP A 106 -11.32 3.59 3.94
N SER A 107 -11.36 2.27 3.91
CA SER A 107 -11.86 1.46 5.02
C SER A 107 -11.05 1.66 6.30
N THR A 108 -9.73 1.74 6.18
CA THR A 108 -8.82 1.98 7.31
C THR A 108 -9.03 3.38 7.88
N LYS A 109 -9.09 4.39 7.03
CA LYS A 109 -9.38 5.78 7.41
C LYS A 109 -10.66 5.90 8.21
N ASP A 110 -11.76 5.27 7.76
CA ASP A 110 -13.06 5.34 8.44
C ASP A 110 -13.01 4.75 9.86
N LYS A 111 -12.28 3.65 10.05
CA LYS A 111 -12.03 3.07 11.38
C LYS A 111 -11.25 4.02 12.27
N LEU A 112 -10.21 4.66 11.74
CA LEU A 112 -9.37 5.60 12.48
C LEU A 112 -10.12 6.89 12.82
N ILE A 113 -11.01 7.39 11.95
CA ILE A 113 -11.91 8.52 12.26
C ILE A 113 -12.82 8.16 13.43
N SER A 114 -13.42 6.97 13.42
CA SER A 114 -14.26 6.48 14.51
C SER A 114 -13.49 6.43 15.82
N LEU A 115 -12.27 5.87 15.80
CA LEU A 115 -11.40 5.76 16.97
C LEU A 115 -10.97 7.13 17.49
N GLY A 116 -10.55 8.05 16.63
CA GLY A 116 -10.18 9.43 17.00
C GLY A 116 -11.36 10.28 17.51
N SER A 117 -12.59 9.89 17.16
CA SER A 117 -13.82 10.50 17.73
C SER A 117 -14.07 10.03 19.15
N GLN A 118 -13.83 8.75 19.45
CA GLN A 118 -13.96 8.16 20.79
C GLN A 118 -12.79 8.54 21.70
N ARG A 119 -11.59 8.69 21.14
CA ARG A 119 -10.35 8.99 21.86
C ARG A 119 -9.65 10.21 21.26
N PRO A 120 -10.15 11.43 21.57
CA PRO A 120 -9.56 12.66 21.03
C PRO A 120 -8.11 12.90 21.42
N ASP A 121 -7.66 12.29 22.52
CA ASP A 121 -6.29 12.29 23.01
C ASP A 121 -5.32 11.49 22.12
N TRP A 122 -5.83 10.59 21.27
CA TRP A 122 -5.03 9.75 20.36
C TRP A 122 -4.88 10.30 18.94
N ARG A 123 -5.54 11.39 18.59
CA ARG A 123 -5.60 11.90 17.19
C ARG A 123 -4.25 12.15 16.57
N GLU A 124 -3.32 12.76 17.28
CA GLU A 124 -1.97 13.04 16.75
C GLU A 124 -1.22 11.73 16.46
N MET A 125 -1.33 10.77 17.36
CA MET A 125 -0.72 9.46 17.21
C MET A 125 -1.36 8.66 16.06
N ILE A 126 -2.71 8.68 15.94
CA ILE A 126 -3.44 8.07 14.83
C ILE A 126 -2.98 8.65 13.49
N LEU A 127 -2.85 9.98 13.39
CA LEU A 127 -2.36 10.63 12.16
C LEU A 127 -0.95 10.16 11.81
N SER A 128 -0.03 10.12 12.79
CA SER A 128 1.34 9.66 12.57
C SER A 128 1.40 8.20 12.15
N ALA A 129 0.66 7.32 12.83
CA ALA A 129 0.62 5.89 12.50
C ALA A 129 -0.01 5.63 11.12
N PHE A 130 -1.10 6.33 10.79
CA PHE A 130 -1.74 6.21 9.48
C PHE A 130 -0.85 6.75 8.34
N GLN A 131 -0.14 7.86 8.58
CA GLN A 131 0.83 8.38 7.61
C GLN A 131 1.93 7.35 7.33
N ALA A 132 2.55 6.81 8.38
CA ALA A 132 3.63 5.85 8.26
C ALA A 132 3.16 4.54 7.57
N ALA A 133 2.00 4.01 7.96
CA ALA A 133 1.39 2.85 7.31
C ALA A 133 1.10 3.13 5.82
N SER A 134 0.47 4.27 5.51
CA SER A 134 0.17 4.66 4.14
C SER A 134 1.42 4.80 3.28
N ASP A 135 2.48 5.41 3.76
CA ASP A 135 3.74 5.57 3.02
C ASP A 135 4.37 4.21 2.68
N LEU A 136 4.35 3.27 3.63
CA LEU A 136 4.85 1.91 3.42
C LEU A 136 4.01 1.14 2.38
N LEU A 137 2.67 1.13 2.56
CA LEU A 137 1.76 0.45 1.63
C LEU A 137 1.92 0.95 0.20
N ILE A 138 2.22 2.25 0.08
CA ILE A 138 2.49 2.92 -1.18
C ILE A 138 3.79 2.49 -1.81
N GLU A 139 4.82 2.42 -1.04
CA GLU A 139 6.10 1.96 -1.53
C GLU A 139 5.97 0.54 -2.08
N VAL A 140 5.24 -0.33 -1.39
CA VAL A 140 4.97 -1.69 -1.84
C VAL A 140 4.21 -1.71 -3.16
N LEU A 141 3.11 -0.94 -3.27
CA LEU A 141 2.33 -0.83 -4.51
C LEU A 141 3.17 -0.31 -5.69
N ASN A 142 4.00 0.70 -5.47
CA ASN A 142 4.86 1.24 -6.53
C ASN A 142 5.91 0.23 -7.01
N ARG A 143 6.46 -0.59 -6.11
CA ARG A 143 7.38 -1.67 -6.47
C ARG A 143 6.66 -2.75 -7.27
N GLU A 144 5.45 -3.13 -6.86
CA GLU A 144 4.60 -4.08 -7.56
C GLU A 144 4.31 -3.61 -9.00
N VAL A 145 3.82 -2.37 -9.17
CA VAL A 145 3.55 -1.78 -10.48
C VAL A 145 4.81 -1.75 -11.36
N GLY A 146 5.93 -1.28 -10.83
CA GLY A 146 7.19 -1.24 -11.58
C GLY A 146 7.69 -2.62 -12.03
N PHE A 147 7.43 -3.67 -11.24
CA PHE A 147 7.74 -5.04 -11.65
C PHE A 147 6.80 -5.52 -12.77
N LEU A 148 5.47 -5.26 -12.65
CA LEU A 148 4.51 -5.65 -13.69
C LEU A 148 4.76 -4.92 -15.01
N GLU A 149 5.15 -3.64 -15.00
CA GLU A 149 5.61 -2.90 -16.18
C GLU A 149 6.85 -3.54 -16.80
N SER A 150 7.85 -3.92 -15.98
CA SER A 150 9.05 -4.62 -16.46
C SER A 150 8.73 -6.00 -17.02
N LEU A 151 7.73 -6.70 -16.47
CA LEU A 151 7.25 -7.99 -16.94
C LEU A 151 6.56 -7.86 -18.31
N ALA A 152 5.78 -6.79 -18.53
CA ALA A 152 5.17 -6.47 -19.82
C ALA A 152 6.25 -6.22 -20.90
N GLU A 153 7.28 -5.43 -20.56
CA GLU A 153 8.36 -5.12 -21.50
C GLU A 153 9.24 -6.34 -21.86
N ASN A 154 9.47 -7.25 -20.89
CA ASN A 154 10.43 -8.35 -21.03
C ASN A 154 9.90 -9.67 -20.41
N PRO A 155 8.76 -10.22 -20.89
CA PRO A 155 8.10 -11.35 -20.23
C PRO A 155 8.99 -12.61 -20.15
N THR A 156 9.74 -12.92 -21.21
CA THR A 156 10.62 -14.09 -21.24
C THR A 156 11.78 -14.00 -20.24
N GLN A 157 12.30 -12.78 -20.01
CA GLN A 157 13.43 -12.58 -19.09
C GLN A 157 12.97 -12.55 -17.64
N GLN A 158 11.80 -11.97 -17.37
CA GLN A 158 11.25 -11.79 -16.04
C GLN A 158 10.45 -13.00 -15.53
N ALA A 159 10.06 -13.93 -16.40
CA ALA A 159 9.24 -15.09 -16.06
C ALA A 159 9.75 -15.88 -14.86
N GLY A 160 11.05 -16.09 -14.74
CA GLY A 160 11.66 -16.84 -13.64
C GLY A 160 11.83 -16.03 -12.33
N GLN A 161 11.41 -14.77 -12.30
CA GLN A 161 11.60 -13.87 -11.16
C GLN A 161 10.29 -13.53 -10.43
N VAL A 162 9.15 -13.95 -10.97
CA VAL A 162 7.81 -13.59 -10.43
C VAL A 162 7.69 -14.02 -8.97
N ASP A 163 7.86 -15.30 -8.67
CA ASP A 163 7.77 -15.84 -7.30
C ASP A 163 8.79 -15.19 -6.33
N GLU A 164 10.06 -15.06 -6.75
CA GLU A 164 11.09 -14.44 -5.91
C GLU A 164 10.78 -12.98 -5.62
N PHE A 165 10.27 -12.23 -6.61
CA PHE A 165 9.91 -10.84 -6.44
C PHE A 165 8.74 -10.65 -5.44
N PHE A 166 7.62 -11.34 -5.66
CA PHE A 166 6.43 -11.19 -4.81
C PHE A 166 6.65 -11.72 -3.40
N SER A 167 7.32 -12.87 -3.24
CA SER A 167 7.72 -13.39 -1.94
C SER A 167 8.67 -12.44 -1.19
N GLY A 168 9.57 -11.77 -1.90
CA GLY A 168 10.46 -10.74 -1.36
C GLY A 168 9.70 -9.50 -0.93
N LEU A 169 8.74 -9.05 -1.73
CA LEU A 169 7.92 -7.87 -1.46
C LEU A 169 6.98 -8.10 -0.27
N ALA A 170 6.37 -9.28 -0.16
CA ALA A 170 5.54 -9.65 0.99
C ALA A 170 6.35 -9.68 2.30
N ARG A 171 7.56 -10.25 2.28
CA ARG A 171 8.48 -10.21 3.44
C ARG A 171 8.87 -8.79 3.81
N TYR A 172 9.21 -7.96 2.80
CA TYR A 172 9.53 -6.56 3.03
C TYR A 172 8.38 -5.82 3.73
N LEU A 173 7.14 -6.00 3.25
CA LEU A 173 5.96 -5.42 3.89
C LEU A 173 5.82 -5.84 5.35
N GLN A 174 5.91 -7.13 5.66
CA GLN A 174 5.79 -7.65 7.02
C GLN A 174 6.89 -7.13 7.95
N ASP A 175 8.14 -7.13 7.49
CA ASP A 175 9.28 -6.67 8.29
C ASP A 175 9.20 -5.17 8.59
N GLU A 176 8.85 -4.34 7.59
CA GLU A 176 8.72 -2.89 7.77
C GLU A 176 7.45 -2.53 8.53
N TRP A 177 6.36 -3.28 8.37
CA TRP A 177 5.14 -3.09 9.16
C TRP A 177 5.41 -3.26 10.64
N GLY A 178 6.05 -4.35 11.04
CA GLY A 178 6.43 -4.60 12.43
C GLY A 178 7.37 -3.55 13.03
N ARG A 179 8.14 -2.83 12.21
CA ARG A 179 9.00 -1.72 12.68
C ARG A 179 8.27 -0.40 12.77
N THR A 180 7.24 -0.20 11.94
CA THR A 180 6.59 1.09 11.70
C THR A 180 5.30 1.23 12.48
N VAL A 181 4.54 0.15 12.60
CA VAL A 181 3.18 0.12 13.16
C VAL A 181 3.04 -0.87 14.32
N GLY A 182 3.82 -1.98 14.34
CA GLY A 182 3.74 -3.08 15.32
C GLY A 182 4.82 -3.03 16.42
#